data_b1eb58749eddaa841b8a7b32bdc89617
#
_entry.id   b1eb58749eddaa841b8a7b32bdc89617
#
_cell.length_a   1.000
_cell.length_b   1.000
_cell.length_c   1.000
_cell.angle_alpha   90.00
_cell.angle_beta   90.00
_cell.angle_gamma   90.00
#
_symmetry.space_group_name_H-M   'P 1'
#
loop_
_entity.id
_entity.type
_entity.pdbx_description
1 polymer ?
#
loop_
_entity_poly.entity_id
_entity_poly.type
_entity_poly.pdbx_seq_one_letter_code
_entity_poly.pdbx_strand_id
1 'polypeptide(L)'
;MIDIIDDDEAVRDSTHALLESHGYDVREHPSAEAFLSHSGEKADCLVVDHHMPGMTGLDLLEHLRAKGDRTPALMLTGRCDPTMEPRATRIGAKLLHKPLEADELVSWIERTWRGPH
;
A
#
# COMPACT_ATOMS: atom_id res chain seq x y z
N MET A 1 5.50 8.80 7.41
CA MET A 1 5.51 8.76 5.92
C MET A 1 4.75 7.55 5.41
N ILE A 2 3.78 7.78 4.54
CA ILE A 2 3.01 6.71 3.91
C ILE A 2 3.39 6.68 2.44
N ASP A 3 3.76 5.51 1.92
CA ASP A 3 4.03 5.34 0.50
C ASP A 3 2.83 4.71 -0.19
N ILE A 4 2.39 5.35 -1.28
CA ILE A 4 1.33 4.83 -2.13
C ILE A 4 1.99 4.30 -3.39
N ILE A 5 1.72 3.04 -3.72
CA ILE A 5 2.27 2.42 -4.93
C ILE A 5 1.07 1.98 -5.79
N ASP A 6 0.85 2.69 -6.88
CA ASP A 6 -0.29 2.47 -7.78
C ASP A 6 0.05 3.02 -9.16
N ASP A 7 -0.23 2.26 -10.21
CA ASP A 7 0.05 2.70 -11.57
C ASP A 7 -1.02 3.65 -12.14
N ASP A 8 -2.17 3.75 -11.48
CA ASP A 8 -3.26 4.64 -11.89
C ASP A 8 -3.06 6.01 -11.22
N GLU A 9 -2.71 7.02 -12.02
CA GLU A 9 -2.43 8.36 -11.53
C GLU A 9 -3.64 8.98 -10.82
N ALA A 10 -4.83 8.80 -11.36
CA ALA A 10 -6.04 9.37 -10.76
C ALA A 10 -6.32 8.77 -9.39
N VAL A 11 -6.13 7.47 -9.25
CA VAL A 11 -6.31 6.79 -7.97
C VAL A 11 -5.24 7.23 -6.98
N ARG A 12 -3.98 7.33 -7.44
CA ARG A 12 -2.88 7.82 -6.57
C ARG A 12 -3.18 9.22 -6.05
N ASP A 13 -3.60 10.12 -6.95
CA ASP A 13 -3.89 11.51 -6.58
C ASP A 13 -5.02 11.59 -5.56
N SER A 14 -6.09 10.82 -5.77
CA SER A 14 -7.23 10.80 -4.85
C SER A 14 -6.84 10.27 -3.49
N THR A 15 -6.07 9.19 -3.46
CA THR A 15 -5.61 8.58 -2.20
C THR A 15 -4.66 9.53 -1.46
N HIS A 16 -3.76 10.18 -2.21
CA HIS A 16 -2.84 11.16 -1.65
C HIS A 16 -3.59 12.31 -0.99
N ALA A 17 -4.55 12.89 -1.71
CA ALA A 17 -5.34 14.01 -1.19
C ALA A 17 -6.11 13.62 0.06
N LEU A 18 -6.69 12.42 0.08
CA LEU A 18 -7.40 11.92 1.24
C LEU A 18 -6.48 11.82 2.46
N LEU A 19 -5.31 11.22 2.29
CA LEU A 19 -4.39 11.04 3.41
C LEU A 19 -3.80 12.36 3.89
N GLU A 20 -3.49 13.28 2.99
CA GLU A 20 -3.03 14.60 3.38
C GLU A 20 -4.07 15.35 4.17
N SER A 21 -5.35 15.20 3.80
CA SER A 21 -6.44 15.87 4.52
C SER A 21 -6.57 15.38 5.97
N HIS A 22 -6.03 14.22 6.26
CA HIS A 22 -5.99 13.65 7.61
C HIS A 22 -4.65 13.88 8.32
N GLY A 23 -3.78 14.69 7.74
CA GLY A 23 -2.52 15.09 8.38
C GLY A 23 -1.34 14.18 8.15
N TYR A 24 -1.43 13.25 7.21
CA TYR A 24 -0.33 12.33 6.91
C TYR A 24 0.59 12.87 5.81
N ASP A 25 1.87 12.60 5.94
CA ASP A 25 2.84 12.85 4.87
C ASP A 25 2.82 11.65 3.94
N VAL A 26 2.80 11.92 2.62
CA VAL A 26 2.59 10.89 1.61
C VAL A 26 3.61 11.02 0.49
N ARG A 27 4.12 9.88 0.01
CA ARG A 27 4.91 9.80 -1.21
C ARG A 27 4.19 8.88 -2.20
N GLU A 28 4.31 9.17 -3.48
CA GLU A 28 3.68 8.38 -4.53
C GLU A 28 4.73 7.68 -5.38
N HIS A 29 4.42 6.46 -5.80
CA HIS A 29 5.25 5.68 -6.71
C HIS A 29 4.36 5.06 -7.78
N PRO A 30 4.69 5.21 -9.08
CA PRO A 30 3.85 4.70 -10.16
C PRO A 30 3.98 3.21 -10.40
N SER A 31 4.93 2.54 -9.76
CA SER A 31 5.15 1.11 -9.93
C SER A 31 5.92 0.54 -8.76
N ALA A 32 5.90 -0.80 -8.66
CA ALA A 32 6.71 -1.49 -7.66
C ALA A 32 8.20 -1.24 -7.91
N GLU A 33 8.60 -1.25 -9.17
CA GLU A 33 10.00 -1.00 -9.55
C GLU A 33 10.46 0.40 -9.13
N ALA A 34 9.59 1.40 -9.33
CA ALA A 34 9.91 2.77 -8.92
C ALA A 34 10.06 2.85 -7.40
N PHE A 35 9.19 2.17 -6.66
CA PHE A 35 9.28 2.13 -5.21
C PHE A 35 10.59 1.48 -4.75
N LEU A 36 10.96 0.35 -5.36
CA LEU A 36 12.18 -0.37 -4.97
C LEU A 36 13.45 0.43 -5.30
N SER A 37 13.39 1.28 -6.32
CA SER A 37 14.53 2.14 -6.70
C SER A 37 14.66 3.38 -5.84
N HIS A 38 13.62 3.70 -5.08
CA HIS A 38 13.61 4.88 -4.25
C HIS A 38 14.54 4.72 -3.05
N SER A 39 15.37 5.72 -2.83
CA SER A 39 16.19 5.78 -1.62
C SER A 39 15.77 6.99 -0.82
N GLY A 40 15.65 6.83 0.47
CA GLY A 40 15.20 7.92 1.33
C GLY A 40 14.60 7.37 2.61
N GLU A 41 13.78 8.17 3.23
CA GLU A 41 13.14 7.79 4.50
C GLU A 41 12.26 6.56 4.29
N LYS A 42 12.39 5.60 5.20
CA LYS A 42 11.56 4.40 5.17
C LYS A 42 10.12 4.75 5.51
N ALA A 43 9.17 4.13 4.81
CA ALA A 43 7.75 4.34 5.08
C ALA A 43 7.34 3.70 6.40
N ASP A 44 6.33 4.29 7.04
CA ASP A 44 5.69 3.71 8.22
C ASP A 44 4.54 2.79 7.82
N CYS A 45 3.93 3.05 6.68
CA CYS A 45 2.85 2.24 6.11
C CYS A 45 2.94 2.26 4.60
N LEU A 46 2.47 1.17 3.97
CA LEU A 46 2.38 1.06 2.52
C LEU A 46 0.93 0.86 2.11
N VAL A 47 0.51 1.57 1.06
CA VAL A 47 -0.79 1.37 0.42
C VAL A 47 -0.47 0.96 -1.02
N VAL A 48 -0.74 -0.29 -1.37
CA VAL A 48 -0.26 -0.88 -2.61
C VAL A 48 -1.41 -1.41 -3.45
N ASP A 49 -1.45 -1.04 -4.72
CA ASP A 49 -2.40 -1.65 -5.66
C ASP A 49 -1.83 -2.99 -6.12
N HIS A 50 -2.69 -4.01 -6.17
CA HIS A 50 -2.24 -5.33 -6.64
C HIS A 50 -2.07 -5.38 -8.15
N HIS A 51 -2.99 -4.74 -8.89
CA HIS A 51 -3.03 -4.86 -10.34
C HIS A 51 -2.13 -3.84 -11.02
N MET A 52 -0.83 -4.12 -11.02
CA MET A 52 0.17 -3.30 -11.69
C MET A 52 0.90 -4.14 -12.73
N PRO A 53 1.27 -3.54 -13.88
CA PRO A 53 2.08 -4.27 -14.86
C PRO A 53 3.44 -4.63 -14.30
N GLY A 54 3.96 -5.77 -14.70
CA GLY A 54 5.24 -6.25 -14.18
C GLY A 54 5.06 -6.86 -12.79
N MET A 55 5.68 -6.28 -11.79
CA MET A 55 5.57 -6.77 -10.41
C MET A 55 4.23 -6.36 -9.81
N THR A 56 3.44 -7.34 -9.37
CA THR A 56 2.15 -7.07 -8.71
C THR A 56 2.36 -6.61 -7.28
N GLY A 57 1.27 -6.13 -6.65
CA GLY A 57 1.34 -5.74 -5.24
C GLY A 57 1.76 -6.88 -4.33
N LEU A 58 1.21 -8.09 -4.54
CA LEU A 58 1.63 -9.26 -3.75
C LEU A 58 3.09 -9.61 -3.98
N ASP A 59 3.54 -9.57 -5.24
CA ASP A 59 4.94 -9.83 -5.56
C ASP A 59 5.86 -8.87 -4.82
N LEU A 60 5.50 -7.57 -4.82
CA LEU A 60 6.29 -6.56 -4.12
C LEU A 60 6.35 -6.84 -2.62
N LEU A 61 5.21 -7.11 -2.01
CA LEU A 61 5.16 -7.34 -0.57
C LEU A 61 5.89 -8.62 -0.18
N GLU A 62 5.76 -9.67 -0.97
CA GLU A 62 6.50 -10.91 -0.73
C GLU A 62 8.01 -10.67 -0.84
N HIS A 63 8.42 -9.85 -1.81
CA HIS A 63 9.83 -9.48 -1.97
C HIS A 63 10.36 -8.74 -0.74
N LEU A 64 9.60 -7.76 -0.24
CA LEU A 64 9.99 -6.99 0.94
C LEU A 64 10.10 -7.88 2.17
N ARG A 65 9.13 -8.77 2.38
CA ARG A 65 9.15 -9.69 3.52
C ARG A 65 10.35 -10.64 3.47
N ALA A 66 10.70 -11.08 2.27
CA ALA A 66 11.87 -11.96 2.10
C ALA A 66 13.17 -11.26 2.48
N LYS A 67 13.21 -9.93 2.38
CA LYS A 67 14.36 -9.11 2.79
C LYS A 67 14.31 -8.70 4.26
N GLY A 68 13.30 -9.14 4.99
CA GLY A 68 13.14 -8.77 6.39
C GLY A 68 12.42 -7.46 6.63
N ASP A 69 11.90 -6.83 5.60
CA ASP A 69 11.13 -5.60 5.74
C ASP A 69 9.72 -5.93 6.21
N ARG A 70 9.35 -5.42 7.39
CA ARG A 70 8.07 -5.71 8.06
C ARG A 70 7.12 -4.51 8.05
N THR A 71 7.35 -3.54 7.19
CA THR A 71 6.50 -2.35 7.12
C THR A 71 5.04 -2.76 6.94
N PRO A 72 4.12 -2.26 7.77
CA PRO A 72 2.70 -2.56 7.62
C PRO A 72 2.19 -2.18 6.25
N ALA A 73 1.41 -3.06 5.64
CA ALA A 73 0.95 -2.88 4.27
C ALA A 73 -0.53 -3.20 4.11
N LEU A 74 -1.19 -2.33 3.36
CA LEU A 74 -2.57 -2.51 2.90
C LEU A 74 -2.52 -2.69 1.40
N MET A 75 -3.15 -3.75 0.91
CA MET A 75 -3.21 -3.99 -0.53
C MET A 75 -4.62 -3.84 -1.05
N LEU A 76 -4.75 -3.14 -2.17
CA LEU A 76 -6.04 -2.90 -2.83
C LEU A 76 -6.17 -3.79 -4.05
N THR A 77 -7.33 -4.39 -4.26
CA THR A 77 -7.59 -5.20 -5.44
C THR A 77 -8.99 -4.97 -5.97
N GLY A 78 -9.14 -4.86 -7.27
CA GLY A 78 -10.44 -4.83 -7.94
C GLY A 78 -10.96 -6.23 -8.25
N ARG A 79 -10.08 -7.22 -8.25
CA ARG A 79 -10.41 -8.61 -8.47
C ARG A 79 -9.65 -9.46 -7.49
N CYS A 80 -10.38 -10.25 -6.72
CA CYS A 80 -9.76 -11.15 -5.78
C CYS A 80 -9.94 -12.58 -6.27
N ASP A 81 -8.85 -13.31 -6.43
CA ASP A 81 -8.92 -14.73 -6.69
C ASP A 81 -8.67 -15.52 -5.40
N PRO A 82 -8.99 -16.84 -5.37
CA PRO A 82 -8.88 -17.59 -4.12
C PRO A 82 -7.47 -17.71 -3.55
N THR A 83 -6.44 -17.40 -4.34
CA THR A 83 -5.04 -17.52 -3.87
C THR A 83 -4.55 -16.26 -3.18
N MET A 84 -5.22 -15.13 -3.37
CA MET A 84 -4.74 -13.84 -2.86
C MET A 84 -4.83 -13.70 -1.35
N GLU A 85 -5.95 -14.06 -0.74
CA GLU A 85 -6.10 -13.93 0.71
C GLU A 85 -5.09 -14.75 1.49
N PRO A 86 -4.86 -16.04 1.15
CA PRO A 86 -3.83 -16.81 1.84
C PRO A 86 -2.44 -16.21 1.69
N ARG A 87 -2.11 -15.68 0.50
CA ARG A 87 -0.82 -15.04 0.28
C ARG A 87 -0.69 -13.76 1.10
N ALA A 88 -1.73 -12.93 1.11
CA ALA A 88 -1.73 -11.69 1.88
C ALA A 88 -1.62 -11.97 3.37
N THR A 89 -2.36 -12.95 3.87
CA THR A 89 -2.31 -13.35 5.28
C THR A 89 -0.91 -13.82 5.66
N ARG A 90 -0.29 -14.61 4.81
CA ARG A 90 1.06 -15.16 5.08
C ARG A 90 2.09 -14.06 5.27
N ILE A 91 1.97 -12.97 4.53
CA ILE A 91 2.91 -11.83 4.62
C ILE A 91 2.41 -10.72 5.53
N GLY A 92 1.30 -10.94 6.22
CA GLY A 92 0.77 -9.97 7.17
C GLY A 92 0.22 -8.70 6.54
N ALA A 93 -0.25 -8.77 5.30
CA ALA A 93 -0.84 -7.63 4.61
C ALA A 93 -2.35 -7.65 4.75
N LYS A 94 -2.95 -6.46 4.90
CA LYS A 94 -4.40 -6.31 4.88
C LYS A 94 -4.86 -6.20 3.44
N LEU A 95 -5.88 -6.95 3.08
CA LEU A 95 -6.45 -6.92 1.74
C LEU A 95 -7.80 -6.21 1.77
N LEU A 96 -7.95 -5.17 0.94
CA LEU A 96 -9.22 -4.48 0.76
C LEU A 96 -9.62 -4.50 -0.70
N HIS A 97 -10.93 -4.54 -0.94
CA HIS A 97 -11.48 -4.57 -2.29
C HIS A 97 -11.80 -3.16 -2.77
N LYS A 98 -11.56 -2.89 -4.04
CA LYS A 98 -12.01 -1.65 -4.66
C LYS A 98 -13.52 -1.70 -4.92
N PRO A 99 -14.24 -0.58 -4.87
CA PRO A 99 -13.73 0.77 -4.63
C PRO A 99 -13.34 0.97 -3.17
N LEU A 100 -12.28 1.76 -2.97
CA LEU A 100 -11.75 2.00 -1.63
C LEU A 100 -12.66 2.94 -0.85
N GLU A 101 -13.07 2.49 0.33
CA GLU A 101 -13.81 3.31 1.26
C GLU A 101 -12.82 4.14 2.08
N ALA A 102 -13.01 5.46 2.09
CA ALA A 102 -12.11 6.36 2.80
C ALA A 102 -11.97 5.99 4.28
N ASP A 103 -13.10 5.67 4.91
CA ASP A 103 -13.10 5.31 6.33
C ASP A 103 -12.32 4.03 6.60
N GLU A 104 -12.39 3.05 5.70
CA GLU A 104 -11.63 1.80 5.86
C GLU A 104 -10.14 2.05 5.82
N LEU A 105 -9.68 2.87 4.86
CA LEU A 105 -8.27 3.19 4.72
C LEU A 105 -7.74 3.94 5.94
N VAL A 106 -8.42 5.01 6.32
CA VAL A 106 -7.99 5.85 7.45
C VAL A 106 -8.01 5.06 8.74
N SER A 107 -9.06 4.27 8.98
CA SER A 107 -9.17 3.44 10.18
C SER A 107 -8.03 2.44 10.27
N TRP A 108 -7.67 1.81 9.14
CA TRP A 108 -6.56 0.85 9.14
C TRP A 108 -5.25 1.53 9.49
N ILE A 109 -4.99 2.69 8.91
CA ILE A 109 -3.76 3.44 9.19
C ILE A 109 -3.70 3.83 10.66
N GLU A 110 -4.79 4.35 11.21
CA GLU A 110 -4.85 4.77 12.60
C GLU A 110 -4.63 3.62 13.58
N ARG A 111 -5.16 2.45 13.27
CA ARG A 111 -4.97 1.26 14.12
C ARG A 111 -3.56 0.68 14.00
N THR A 112 -2.94 0.86 12.84
CA THR A 112 -1.67 0.23 12.52
C THR A 112 -0.48 1.11 12.90
N TRP A 113 -0.61 2.42 12.66
CA TRP A 113 0.45 3.37 12.91
C TRP A 113 -0.13 4.61 13.57
N ARG A 114 0.30 4.87 14.77
CA ARG A 114 -0.13 6.03 15.55
C ARG A 114 0.93 7.11 15.62
N GLY A 115 1.77 7.18 14.60
CA GLY A 115 2.83 8.18 14.56
C GLY A 115 2.27 9.60 14.51
N PRO A 116 3.17 10.58 14.63
CA PRO A 116 2.73 11.97 14.62
C PRO A 116 2.13 12.33 13.28
N HIS A 117 0.98 12.94 13.31
CA HIS A 117 0.28 13.38 12.12
C HIS A 117 -0.69 14.51 12.48
#